data_574933dad417efa7e42910fee323e3ab
#
_entry.id   574933dad417efa7e42910fee323e3ab
#
_cell.length_a   1.000
_cell.length_b   1.000
_cell.length_c   1.000
_cell.angle_alpha   90.00
_cell.angle_beta   90.00
_cell.angle_gamma   90.00
#
_symmetry.space_group_name_H-M   'P 1'
#
loop_
_entity.id
_entity.type
_entity.pdbx_description
1 polymer ?
#
loop_
_entity_poly.entity_id
_entity_poly.type
_entity_poly.pdbx_seq_one_letter_code
_entity_poly.pdbx_strand_id
1 'polypeptide(L)'
;MTYIRSLEKFICSKVNELGYELNNVKLEKCSIKELGDFQVNFAMKLAKEYKKNPREIAEEISESLKEKFDNINIAGPGFINLSLKDDDLIEYANNKAIDFNSFVDEKSDKTIIVDYGGANAAKALHVGHMRSANIGEALKRLCKLYNKKVIGDVHLGDLGRQAGMIISEIMINRPDLPFFDANYNGEYPKVDLTAKDLGIIY
;
A
#
# COMPACT_ATOMS: atom_id res chain seq x y z
N MET A 1 7.15 -12.44 0.73
CA MET A 1 6.37 -12.61 1.99
C MET A 1 7.09 -11.88 3.12
N THR A 2 6.38 -11.13 3.95
CA THR A 2 6.99 -10.42 5.10
C THR A 2 7.42 -11.41 6.17
N TYR A 3 8.44 -11.04 6.98
CA TYR A 3 8.93 -11.89 8.08
C TYR A 3 7.80 -12.26 9.07
N ILE A 4 6.98 -11.28 9.44
CA ILE A 4 5.83 -11.53 10.33
C ILE A 4 4.89 -12.57 9.73
N ARG A 5 4.53 -12.47 8.45
CA ARG A 5 3.69 -13.48 7.80
C ARG A 5 4.33 -14.86 7.72
N SER A 6 5.65 -14.94 7.62
CA SER A 6 6.33 -16.24 7.65
C SER A 6 6.23 -16.88 9.04
N LEU A 7 6.36 -16.09 10.10
CA LEU A 7 6.16 -16.55 11.48
C LEU A 7 4.71 -16.94 11.75
N GLU A 8 3.74 -16.16 11.27
CA GLU A 8 2.31 -16.49 11.39
C GLU A 8 1.98 -17.83 10.72
N LYS A 9 2.51 -18.08 9.52
CA LYS A 9 2.35 -19.38 8.84
C LYS A 9 3.04 -20.51 9.59
N PHE A 10 4.23 -20.27 10.11
CA PHE A 10 4.95 -21.25 10.92
C PHE A 10 4.14 -21.64 12.16
N ILE A 11 3.60 -20.67 12.90
CA ILE A 11 2.76 -20.92 14.08
C ILE A 11 1.52 -21.74 13.68
N CYS A 12 0.82 -21.37 12.62
CA CYS A 12 -0.34 -22.13 12.15
C CYS A 12 0.04 -23.59 11.81
N SER A 13 1.17 -23.81 11.13
CA SER A 13 1.66 -25.16 10.80
C SER A 13 1.90 -25.98 12.06
N LYS A 14 2.63 -25.43 13.03
CA LYS A 14 2.96 -26.15 14.28
C LYS A 14 1.72 -26.45 15.12
N VAL A 15 0.77 -25.54 15.19
CA VAL A 15 -0.51 -25.75 15.88
C VAL A 15 -1.32 -26.85 15.21
N ASN A 16 -1.35 -26.88 13.88
CA ASN A 16 -2.08 -27.91 13.13
C ASN A 16 -1.38 -29.29 13.21
N GLU A 17 -0.04 -29.33 13.28
CA GLU A 17 0.73 -30.56 13.53
C GLU A 17 0.39 -31.21 14.88
N LEU A 18 0.00 -30.42 15.89
CA LEU A 18 -0.44 -30.89 17.19
C LEU A 18 -1.93 -31.34 17.20
N GLY A 19 -2.62 -31.27 16.05
CA GLY A 19 -4.01 -31.70 15.90
C GLY A 19 -5.06 -30.64 16.25
N TYR A 20 -4.65 -29.40 16.40
CA TYR A 20 -5.57 -28.25 16.54
C TYR A 20 -5.83 -27.60 15.17
N GLU A 21 -7.02 -27.08 14.94
CA GLU A 21 -7.36 -26.36 13.71
C GLU A 21 -7.17 -24.85 13.87
N LEU A 22 -6.08 -24.31 13.29
CA LEU A 22 -5.78 -22.88 13.27
C LEU A 22 -5.51 -22.41 11.83
N ASN A 23 -6.49 -21.73 11.23
CA ASN A 23 -6.40 -21.29 9.85
C ASN A 23 -5.57 -19.99 9.70
N ASN A 24 -5.61 -19.13 10.69
CA ASN A 24 -4.83 -17.90 10.72
C ASN A 24 -4.50 -17.51 12.17
N VAL A 25 -3.38 -16.84 12.32
CA VAL A 25 -2.97 -16.18 13.56
C VAL A 25 -2.48 -14.79 13.21
N LYS A 26 -2.65 -13.85 14.11
CA LYS A 26 -2.08 -12.51 14.01
C LYS A 26 -1.12 -12.31 15.16
N LEU A 27 0.12 -12.00 14.82
CA LEU A 27 1.13 -11.58 15.78
C LEU A 27 0.86 -10.13 16.18
N GLU A 28 0.52 -9.89 17.43
CA GLU A 28 0.34 -8.57 18.00
C GLU A 28 1.60 -8.18 18.77
N LYS A 29 2.00 -6.91 18.66
CA LYS A 29 3.17 -6.42 19.39
C LYS A 29 2.89 -6.44 20.89
N CYS A 30 3.82 -6.97 21.71
CA CYS A 30 3.69 -6.92 23.14
C CYS A 30 3.60 -5.47 23.65
N SER A 31 2.65 -5.23 24.55
CA SER A 31 2.53 -3.94 25.22
C SER A 31 3.66 -3.71 26.23
N ILE A 32 4.18 -4.76 26.80
CA ILE A 32 5.26 -4.79 27.80
C ILE A 32 6.46 -5.47 27.15
N LYS A 33 7.53 -4.72 26.89
CA LYS A 33 8.72 -5.21 26.17
C LYS A 33 9.44 -6.37 26.88
N GLU A 34 9.41 -6.38 28.20
CA GLU A 34 10.04 -7.40 29.03
C GLU A 34 9.40 -8.78 28.87
N LEU A 35 8.17 -8.84 28.35
CA LEU A 35 7.46 -10.10 28.13
C LEU A 35 7.77 -10.75 26.78
N GLY A 36 8.24 -9.98 25.81
CA GLY A 36 8.58 -10.46 24.48
C GLY A 36 8.31 -9.43 23.39
N ASP A 37 8.60 -9.76 22.14
CA ASP A 37 8.37 -8.92 20.98
C ASP A 37 6.92 -8.96 20.50
N PHE A 38 6.34 -10.17 20.50
CA PHE A 38 4.99 -10.43 20.03
C PHE A 38 4.17 -11.24 21.01
N GLN A 39 2.85 -11.11 20.92
CA GLN A 39 1.88 -11.85 21.71
C GLN A 39 0.83 -12.47 20.79
N VAL A 40 0.38 -13.68 21.15
CA VAL A 40 -0.75 -14.36 20.54
C VAL A 40 -1.71 -14.89 21.62
N ASN A 41 -2.99 -14.97 21.28
CA ASN A 41 -4.06 -15.30 22.21
C ASN A 41 -4.99 -16.45 21.75
N PHE A 42 -4.62 -17.13 20.67
CA PHE A 42 -5.49 -18.15 20.06
C PHE A 42 -5.72 -19.37 20.97
N ALA A 43 -4.85 -19.63 21.96
CA ALA A 43 -5.03 -20.73 22.89
C ALA A 43 -6.37 -20.67 23.64
N MET A 44 -6.86 -19.47 23.95
CA MET A 44 -8.18 -19.30 24.58
C MET A 44 -9.33 -19.67 23.64
N LYS A 45 -9.18 -19.47 22.33
CA LYS A 45 -10.17 -19.88 21.33
C LYS A 45 -10.17 -21.39 21.18
N LEU A 46 -9.00 -22.00 21.03
CA LEU A 46 -8.84 -23.45 20.92
C LEU A 46 -9.35 -24.16 22.18
N ALA A 47 -9.14 -23.59 23.35
CA ALA A 47 -9.64 -24.14 24.60
C ALA A 47 -11.17 -24.31 24.62
N LYS A 48 -11.91 -23.37 24.04
CA LYS A 48 -13.36 -23.46 23.91
C LYS A 48 -13.80 -24.54 22.92
N GLU A 49 -13.07 -24.67 21.81
CA GLU A 49 -13.38 -25.64 20.76
C GLU A 49 -13.07 -27.08 21.22
N TYR A 50 -11.91 -27.27 21.86
CA TYR A 50 -11.41 -28.59 22.26
C TYR A 50 -11.74 -28.96 23.71
N LYS A 51 -12.43 -28.08 24.46
CA LYS A 51 -12.81 -28.26 25.87
C LYS A 51 -11.64 -28.62 26.78
N LYS A 52 -10.48 -28.02 26.53
CA LYS A 52 -9.24 -28.17 27.30
C LYS A 52 -8.92 -26.88 28.06
N ASN A 53 -8.01 -26.96 29.02
CA ASN A 53 -7.50 -25.80 29.72
C ASN A 53 -6.66 -24.93 28.74
N PRO A 54 -6.94 -23.62 28.61
CA PRO A 54 -6.19 -22.76 27.68
C PRO A 54 -4.68 -22.69 28.00
N ARG A 55 -4.31 -22.81 29.28
CA ARG A 55 -2.92 -22.78 29.69
C ARG A 55 -2.18 -24.06 29.28
N GLU A 56 -2.81 -25.22 29.40
CA GLU A 56 -2.25 -26.49 28.93
C GLU A 56 -2.03 -26.48 27.42
N ILE A 57 -2.99 -25.97 26.64
CA ILE A 57 -2.84 -25.80 25.21
C ILE A 57 -1.67 -24.84 24.89
N ALA A 58 -1.56 -23.73 25.61
CA ALA A 58 -0.47 -22.78 25.42
C ALA A 58 0.90 -23.39 25.73
N GLU A 59 1.00 -24.23 26.77
CA GLU A 59 2.24 -24.95 27.15
C GLU A 59 2.62 -25.98 26.07
N GLU A 60 1.67 -26.79 25.61
CA GLU A 60 1.87 -27.78 24.54
C GLU A 60 2.36 -27.13 23.24
N ILE A 61 1.73 -26.04 22.82
CA ILE A 61 2.11 -25.31 21.62
C ILE A 61 3.47 -24.62 21.78
N SER A 62 3.74 -24.03 22.94
CA SER A 62 5.00 -23.33 23.21
C SER A 62 6.22 -24.20 22.99
N GLU A 63 6.17 -25.49 23.35
CA GLU A 63 7.27 -26.42 23.08
C GLU A 63 7.58 -26.54 21.58
N SER A 64 6.54 -26.61 20.74
CA SER A 64 6.71 -26.73 19.30
C SER A 64 7.23 -25.44 18.62
N LEU A 65 7.09 -24.28 19.29
CA LEU A 65 7.53 -23.00 18.77
C LEU A 65 8.98 -22.63 19.10
N LYS A 66 9.66 -23.37 20.00
CA LYS A 66 11.07 -23.13 20.40
C LYS A 66 12.06 -23.18 19.23
N GLU A 67 11.66 -23.76 18.10
CA GLU A 67 12.47 -23.80 16.89
C GLU A 67 12.78 -22.38 16.36
N LYS A 68 11.79 -21.47 16.41
CA LYS A 68 11.86 -20.13 15.81
C LYS A 68 11.89 -18.97 16.81
N PHE A 69 11.61 -19.24 18.08
CA PHE A 69 11.57 -18.22 19.12
C PHE A 69 12.58 -18.53 20.22
N ASP A 70 13.25 -17.49 20.71
CA ASP A 70 14.30 -17.62 21.73
C ASP A 70 13.70 -17.79 23.12
N ASN A 71 12.74 -16.94 23.47
CA ASN A 71 12.04 -16.99 24.73
C ASN A 71 10.53 -17.01 24.49
N ILE A 72 9.85 -17.92 25.21
CA ILE A 72 8.38 -18.05 25.15
C ILE A 72 7.87 -18.02 26.58
N ASN A 73 7.02 -17.03 26.87
CA ASN A 73 6.44 -16.84 28.19
C ASN A 73 4.91 -16.89 28.10
N ILE A 74 4.30 -17.71 28.96
CA ILE A 74 2.85 -17.83 29.03
C ILE A 74 2.34 -16.98 30.19
N ALA A 75 1.50 -15.99 29.85
CA ALA A 75 0.91 -15.06 30.80
C ALA A 75 -0.59 -15.26 30.92
N GLY A 76 -1.11 -15.02 32.12
CA GLY A 76 -2.55 -15.07 32.38
C GLY A 76 -3.21 -16.39 31.96
N PRO A 77 -4.40 -16.35 31.34
CA PRO A 77 -5.20 -17.55 31.03
C PRO A 77 -4.76 -18.27 29.74
N GLY A 78 -3.60 -17.95 29.15
CA GLY A 78 -3.12 -18.60 27.92
C GLY A 78 -2.63 -17.64 26.84
N PHE A 79 -2.19 -16.44 27.20
CA PHE A 79 -1.45 -15.56 26.31
C PHE A 79 -0.02 -16.10 26.13
N ILE A 80 0.40 -16.26 24.91
CA ILE A 80 1.75 -16.71 24.59
C ILE A 80 2.53 -15.49 24.10
N ASN A 81 3.54 -15.10 24.86
CA ASN A 81 4.48 -14.03 24.50
C ASN A 81 5.72 -14.66 23.88
N LEU A 82 6.17 -14.10 22.79
CA LEU A 82 7.19 -14.65 21.92
C LEU A 82 8.32 -13.63 21.72
N SER A 83 9.55 -14.04 21.97
CA SER A 83 10.76 -13.27 21.65
C SER A 83 11.43 -13.85 20.41
N LEU A 84 11.80 -13.00 19.46
CA LEU A 84 12.49 -13.41 18.25
C LEU A 84 13.94 -13.84 18.55
N LYS A 85 14.46 -14.75 17.74
CA LYS A 85 15.90 -15.05 17.72
C LYS A 85 16.64 -13.97 16.95
N ASP A 86 17.66 -13.38 17.53
CA ASP A 86 18.48 -12.36 16.88
C ASP A 86 19.13 -12.89 15.60
N ASP A 87 19.62 -14.12 15.62
CA ASP A 87 20.24 -14.75 14.45
C ASP A 87 19.26 -14.89 13.27
N ASP A 88 18.02 -15.31 13.51
CA ASP A 88 16.99 -15.43 12.49
C ASP A 88 16.63 -14.03 11.90
N LEU A 89 16.64 -13.00 12.75
CA LEU A 89 16.37 -11.63 12.36
C LEU A 89 17.50 -11.06 11.49
N ILE A 90 18.75 -11.32 11.88
CA ILE A 90 19.95 -10.92 11.13
C ILE A 90 19.99 -11.63 9.77
N GLU A 91 19.76 -12.94 9.74
CA GLU A 91 19.69 -13.70 8.49
C GLU A 91 18.60 -13.16 7.56
N TYR A 92 17.41 -12.91 8.10
CA TYR A 92 16.31 -12.33 7.32
C TYR A 92 16.67 -10.95 6.76
N ALA A 93 17.27 -10.08 7.57
CA ALA A 93 17.69 -8.75 7.16
C ALA A 93 18.75 -8.81 6.05
N ASN A 94 19.75 -9.68 6.18
CA ASN A 94 20.80 -9.86 5.17
C ASN A 94 20.23 -10.40 3.86
N ASN A 95 19.37 -11.41 3.90
CA ASN A 95 18.72 -11.95 2.72
C ASN A 95 17.86 -10.92 2.01
N LYS A 96 17.16 -10.06 2.75
CA LYS A 96 16.34 -8.98 2.20
C LYS A 96 17.16 -7.83 1.65
N ALA A 97 18.28 -7.50 2.25
CA ALA A 97 19.19 -6.47 1.73
C ALA A 97 19.79 -6.86 0.36
N ILE A 98 19.97 -8.16 0.11
CA ILE A 98 20.48 -8.69 -1.17
C ILE A 98 19.36 -8.79 -2.22
N ASP A 99 18.17 -9.23 -1.82
CA ASP A 99 17.05 -9.39 -2.75
C ASP A 99 15.82 -8.57 -2.32
N PHE A 100 15.77 -7.33 -2.80
CA PHE A 100 14.64 -6.44 -2.55
C PHE A 100 13.32 -6.97 -3.11
N ASN A 101 13.36 -7.76 -4.19
CA ASN A 101 12.16 -8.35 -4.80
C ASN A 101 11.53 -9.43 -3.90
N SER A 102 12.28 -9.95 -2.93
CA SER A 102 11.76 -10.93 -1.98
C SER A 102 10.73 -10.37 -0.99
N PHE A 103 10.53 -9.06 -0.93
CA PHE A 103 9.40 -8.45 -0.21
C PHE A 103 8.07 -8.63 -0.94
N VAL A 104 8.11 -9.06 -2.18
CA VAL A 104 6.92 -9.10 -3.04
C VAL A 104 6.06 -10.30 -2.70
N ASP A 105 4.84 -10.02 -2.27
CA ASP A 105 3.79 -11.03 -2.12
C ASP A 105 3.32 -11.53 -3.50
N GLU A 106 2.57 -12.63 -3.50
CA GLU A 106 1.99 -13.26 -4.69
C GLU A 106 1.40 -12.24 -5.67
N LYS A 107 1.55 -12.50 -6.97
CA LYS A 107 0.93 -11.70 -8.02
C LYS A 107 -0.57 -11.56 -7.74
N SER A 108 -1.05 -10.34 -7.76
CA SER A 108 -2.48 -10.06 -7.68
C SER A 108 -3.00 -9.81 -9.10
N ASP A 109 -4.09 -10.46 -9.46
CA ASP A 109 -4.77 -10.22 -10.76
C ASP A 109 -5.51 -8.88 -10.80
N LYS A 110 -5.62 -8.21 -9.65
CA LYS A 110 -6.25 -6.89 -9.55
C LYS A 110 -5.36 -5.81 -10.14
N THR A 111 -5.93 -4.98 -11.00
CA THR A 111 -5.29 -3.76 -11.48
C THR A 111 -5.58 -2.61 -10.51
N ILE A 112 -4.54 -1.90 -10.09
CA ILE A 112 -4.63 -0.71 -9.25
C ILE A 112 -4.55 0.49 -10.19
N ILE A 113 -5.50 1.40 -10.12
CA ILE A 113 -5.47 2.69 -10.81
C ILE A 113 -5.09 3.74 -9.77
N VAL A 114 -4.08 4.55 -10.08
CA VAL A 114 -3.64 5.69 -9.26
C VAL A 114 -3.87 6.93 -10.08
N ASP A 115 -4.90 7.68 -9.74
CA ASP A 115 -5.22 8.98 -10.32
C ASP A 115 -4.49 10.08 -9.54
N TYR A 116 -3.66 10.88 -10.21
CA TYR A 116 -2.82 11.89 -9.55
C TYR A 116 -2.39 13.01 -10.50
N GLY A 117 -2.03 14.15 -9.93
CA GLY A 117 -1.41 15.25 -10.66
C GLY A 117 -2.39 16.08 -11.50
N GLY A 118 -3.69 15.90 -11.37
CA GLY A 118 -4.75 16.54 -12.16
C GLY A 118 -4.71 18.07 -12.17
N ALA A 119 -3.78 18.64 -12.94
CA ALA A 119 -3.62 20.07 -13.09
C ALA A 119 -4.64 20.64 -14.09
N ASN A 120 -5.01 21.91 -13.93
CA ASN A 120 -5.83 22.62 -14.90
C ASN A 120 -5.01 22.92 -16.15
N ALA A 121 -5.48 22.51 -17.32
CA ALA A 121 -4.80 22.71 -18.60
C ALA A 121 -4.72 24.21 -19.00
N ALA A 122 -5.63 25.03 -18.50
CA ALA A 122 -5.69 26.45 -18.77
C ALA A 122 -4.76 27.31 -17.90
N LYS A 123 -3.95 26.73 -17.05
CA LYS A 123 -3.08 27.44 -16.11
C LYS A 123 -1.66 26.89 -16.13
N ALA A 124 -0.68 27.78 -16.02
CA ALA A 124 0.70 27.38 -15.83
C ALA A 124 0.90 26.55 -14.55
N LEU A 125 1.71 25.50 -14.65
CA LEU A 125 2.05 24.68 -13.49
C LEU A 125 2.89 25.47 -12.49
N HIS A 126 2.66 25.23 -11.20
CA HIS A 126 3.44 25.81 -10.11
C HIS A 126 3.80 24.74 -9.08
N VAL A 127 4.65 25.09 -8.13
CA VAL A 127 5.17 24.17 -7.09
C VAL A 127 4.07 23.41 -6.35
N GLY A 128 2.89 24.00 -6.15
CA GLY A 128 1.75 23.33 -5.51
C GLY A 128 1.26 22.08 -6.23
N HIS A 129 1.42 21.99 -7.55
CA HIS A 129 1.05 20.79 -8.33
C HIS A 129 2.03 19.65 -8.14
N MET A 130 3.31 19.93 -7.80
CA MET A 130 4.33 18.91 -7.60
C MET A 130 4.01 17.96 -6.46
N ARG A 131 3.31 18.44 -5.43
CA ARG A 131 3.00 17.63 -4.25
C ARG A 131 2.13 16.42 -4.60
N SER A 132 1.00 16.64 -5.27
CA SER A 132 0.09 15.56 -5.67
C SER A 132 0.74 14.65 -6.72
N ALA A 133 1.48 15.22 -7.68
CA ALA A 133 2.20 14.48 -8.69
C ALA A 133 3.26 13.55 -8.08
N ASN A 134 4.08 14.06 -7.16
CA ASN A 134 5.13 13.28 -6.51
C ASN A 134 4.56 12.16 -5.61
N ILE A 135 3.49 12.45 -4.87
CA ILE A 135 2.84 11.43 -4.03
C ILE A 135 2.26 10.31 -4.89
N GLY A 136 1.52 10.66 -5.95
CA GLY A 136 0.91 9.67 -6.84
C GLY A 136 1.94 8.82 -7.58
N GLU A 137 2.99 9.44 -8.11
CA GLU A 137 4.10 8.73 -8.77
C GLU A 137 4.83 7.80 -7.79
N ALA A 138 5.07 8.24 -6.54
CA ALA A 138 5.68 7.41 -5.51
C ALA A 138 4.80 6.19 -5.19
N LEU A 139 3.49 6.38 -5.01
CA LEU A 139 2.55 5.28 -4.79
C LEU A 139 2.51 4.31 -5.97
N LYS A 140 2.49 4.82 -7.20
CA LYS A 140 2.55 3.99 -8.41
C LYS A 140 3.82 3.15 -8.45
N ARG A 141 4.98 3.74 -8.14
CA ARG A 141 6.26 3.03 -8.09
C ARG A 141 6.30 1.98 -6.98
N LEU A 142 5.76 2.29 -5.80
CA LEU A 142 5.61 1.31 -4.72
C LEU A 142 4.73 0.13 -5.15
N CYS A 143 3.58 0.39 -5.76
CA CYS A 143 2.73 -0.69 -6.27
C CYS A 143 3.45 -1.58 -7.30
N LYS A 144 4.24 -0.99 -8.21
CA LYS A 144 5.08 -1.74 -9.16
C LYS A 144 6.14 -2.56 -8.44
N LEU A 145 6.80 -1.99 -7.43
CA LEU A 145 7.79 -2.68 -6.62
C LEU A 145 7.20 -3.90 -5.93
N TYR A 146 5.94 -3.83 -5.50
CA TYR A 146 5.19 -4.95 -4.93
C TYR A 146 4.54 -5.86 -6.00
N ASN A 147 5.05 -5.85 -7.22
CA ASN A 147 4.59 -6.70 -8.33
C ASN A 147 3.09 -6.58 -8.64
N LYS A 148 2.50 -5.42 -8.34
CA LYS A 148 1.09 -5.17 -8.65
C LYS A 148 0.98 -4.59 -10.06
N LYS A 149 -0.07 -5.00 -10.77
CA LYS A 149 -0.44 -4.36 -12.02
C LYS A 149 -0.99 -2.97 -11.69
N VAL A 150 -0.30 -1.91 -12.12
CA VAL A 150 -0.68 -0.54 -11.79
C VAL A 150 -0.69 0.34 -13.03
N ILE A 151 -1.73 1.14 -13.15
CA ILE A 151 -1.90 2.18 -14.17
C ILE A 151 -1.89 3.51 -13.44
N GLY A 152 -1.06 4.45 -13.92
CA GLY A 152 -1.13 5.84 -13.48
C GLY A 152 -2.02 6.61 -14.44
N ASP A 153 -3.00 7.29 -13.91
CA ASP A 153 -3.88 8.17 -14.66
C ASP A 153 -3.59 9.63 -14.25
N VAL A 154 -3.49 10.50 -15.23
CA VAL A 154 -3.30 11.93 -15.02
C VAL A 154 -4.41 12.66 -15.76
N HIS A 155 -5.49 12.93 -15.05
CA HIS A 155 -6.65 13.60 -15.60
C HIS A 155 -6.45 15.11 -15.54
N LEU A 156 -6.28 15.74 -16.69
CA LEU A 156 -6.15 17.19 -16.78
C LEU A 156 -7.52 17.85 -16.77
N GLY A 157 -7.65 18.96 -16.06
CA GLY A 157 -8.86 19.78 -16.10
C GLY A 157 -8.88 20.64 -17.34
N ASP A 158 -9.36 20.10 -18.45
CA ASP A 158 -9.48 20.74 -19.75
C ASP A 158 -10.87 21.39 -19.99
N LEU A 159 -11.82 21.11 -19.12
CA LEU A 159 -13.17 21.66 -19.12
C LEU A 159 -13.39 22.53 -17.88
N GLY A 160 -14.35 23.45 -17.98
CA GLY A 160 -14.78 24.28 -16.86
C GLY A 160 -14.56 25.78 -17.07
N ARG A 161 -14.73 26.54 -15.98
CA ARG A 161 -14.70 28.02 -16.02
C ARG A 161 -13.40 28.59 -16.63
N GLN A 162 -12.27 28.01 -16.28
CA GLN A 162 -10.95 28.49 -16.70
C GLN A 162 -10.75 28.31 -18.20
N ALA A 163 -11.09 27.15 -18.74
CA ALA A 163 -11.08 26.92 -20.19
C ALA A 163 -12.06 27.86 -20.90
N GLY A 164 -13.24 28.05 -20.32
CA GLY A 164 -14.24 29.02 -20.84
C GLY A 164 -13.73 30.48 -20.89
N MET A 165 -12.95 30.89 -19.89
CA MET A 165 -12.34 32.24 -19.89
C MET A 165 -11.33 32.39 -21.01
N ILE A 166 -10.48 31.40 -21.26
CA ILE A 166 -9.52 31.42 -22.37
C ILE A 166 -10.26 31.48 -23.74
N ILE A 167 -11.25 30.61 -23.90
CA ILE A 167 -12.06 30.59 -25.13
C ILE A 167 -12.73 31.95 -25.37
N SER A 168 -13.30 32.56 -24.33
CA SER A 168 -13.93 33.88 -24.43
C SER A 168 -12.93 34.96 -24.81
N GLU A 169 -11.73 34.94 -24.22
CA GLU A 169 -10.67 35.90 -24.53
C GLU A 169 -10.19 35.77 -26.00
N ILE A 170 -10.00 34.52 -26.44
CA ILE A 170 -9.65 34.27 -27.85
C ILE A 170 -10.74 34.74 -28.78
N MET A 171 -12.03 34.49 -28.46
CA MET A 171 -13.16 34.88 -29.24
C MET A 171 -13.26 36.43 -29.39
N ILE A 172 -12.92 37.16 -28.32
CA ILE A 172 -12.93 38.63 -28.32
C ILE A 172 -11.76 39.19 -29.17
N ASN A 173 -10.55 38.64 -28.94
CA ASN A 173 -9.34 39.19 -29.56
C ASN A 173 -9.06 38.62 -30.95
N ARG A 174 -9.58 37.46 -31.29
CA ARG A 174 -9.35 36.75 -32.55
C ARG A 174 -10.65 36.13 -33.09
N PRO A 175 -11.70 36.95 -33.36
CA PRO A 175 -13.00 36.48 -33.84
C PRO A 175 -12.93 35.87 -35.27
N ASP A 176 -11.86 36.12 -36.00
CA ASP A 176 -11.55 35.59 -37.32
C ASP A 176 -11.16 34.13 -37.34
N LEU A 177 -10.87 33.54 -36.17
CA LEU A 177 -10.46 32.15 -36.08
C LEU A 177 -11.62 31.18 -36.38
N PRO A 178 -11.36 30.13 -37.18
CA PRO A 178 -12.42 29.22 -37.62
C PRO A 178 -13.04 28.38 -36.51
N PHE A 179 -12.49 28.39 -35.29
CA PHE A 179 -13.05 27.70 -34.13
C PHE A 179 -14.46 28.17 -33.75
N PHE A 180 -14.83 29.39 -34.17
CA PHE A 180 -16.09 30.04 -33.81
C PHE A 180 -17.13 30.01 -34.97
N ASP A 181 -16.76 29.45 -36.10
CA ASP A 181 -17.67 29.22 -37.23
C ASP A 181 -18.22 27.77 -37.17
N ALA A 182 -19.51 27.64 -36.87
CA ALA A 182 -20.20 26.36 -36.83
C ALA A 182 -20.23 25.58 -38.16
N ASN A 183 -19.97 26.25 -39.27
CA ASN A 183 -19.97 25.66 -40.61
C ASN A 183 -18.55 25.32 -41.11
N TYR A 184 -17.52 25.61 -40.34
CA TYR A 184 -16.16 25.36 -40.76
C TYR A 184 -15.85 23.84 -40.79
N ASN A 185 -15.38 23.37 -41.95
CA ASN A 185 -15.06 21.95 -42.19
C ASN A 185 -13.59 21.72 -42.54
N GLY A 186 -12.73 22.71 -42.37
CA GLY A 186 -11.29 22.63 -42.66
C GLY A 186 -10.47 22.14 -41.49
N GLU A 187 -9.14 22.12 -41.67
CA GLU A 187 -8.21 21.86 -40.57
C GLU A 187 -8.12 23.07 -39.63
N TYR A 188 -8.27 22.84 -38.33
CA TYR A 188 -8.16 23.90 -37.34
C TYR A 188 -6.71 24.34 -37.17
N PRO A 189 -6.40 25.63 -37.25
CA PRO A 189 -5.04 26.13 -37.04
C PRO A 189 -4.63 25.98 -35.58
N LYS A 190 -3.31 25.84 -35.36
CA LYS A 190 -2.77 25.92 -34.00
C LYS A 190 -2.90 27.37 -33.51
N VAL A 191 -3.45 27.53 -32.32
CA VAL A 191 -3.48 28.80 -31.60
C VAL A 191 -2.14 28.96 -30.87
N ASP A 192 -1.44 30.03 -31.13
CA ASP A 192 -0.11 30.30 -30.58
C ASP A 192 -0.25 30.98 -29.21
N LEU A 193 -0.60 30.15 -28.23
CA LEU A 193 -0.73 30.56 -26.82
C LEU A 193 0.41 29.92 -26.00
N THR A 194 1.14 30.76 -25.28
CA THR A 194 2.17 30.33 -24.36
C THR A 194 1.61 30.17 -22.92
N ALA A 195 2.32 29.47 -22.06
CA ALA A 195 1.95 29.38 -20.65
C ALA A 195 1.91 30.76 -19.95
N LYS A 196 2.66 31.76 -20.48
CA LYS A 196 2.64 33.13 -19.98
C LYS A 196 1.32 33.83 -20.36
N ASP A 197 0.86 33.63 -21.59
CA ASP A 197 -0.41 34.20 -22.06
C ASP A 197 -1.57 33.65 -21.27
N LEU A 198 -1.59 32.35 -21.01
CA LEU A 198 -2.58 31.71 -20.13
C LEU A 198 -2.59 32.31 -18.71
N GLY A 199 -1.42 32.65 -18.16
CA GLY A 199 -1.32 33.32 -16.86
C GLY A 199 -1.81 34.76 -16.82
N ILE A 200 -1.88 35.44 -17.97
CA ILE A 200 -2.43 36.81 -18.13
C ILE A 200 -3.94 36.76 -18.25
N ILE A 201 -4.46 35.80 -19.00
CA ILE A 201 -5.90 35.61 -19.23
C ILE A 201 -6.62 35.13 -17.97
N TYR A 202 -5.96 34.33 -17.16
CA TYR A 202 -6.51 33.73 -15.95
C TYR A 202 -6.53 34.70 -14.75
#